data_052bd883833c56c789d708f5b3ed6aac
#
_entry.id   052bd883833c56c789d708f5b3ed6aac
#
_cell.length_a   1.000
_cell.length_b   1.000
_cell.length_c   1.000
_cell.angle_alpha   90.00
_cell.angle_beta   90.00
_cell.angle_gamma   90.00
#
_symmetry.space_group_name_H-M   'P 1'
#
loop_
_entity.id
_entity.type
_entity.pdbx_description
1 polymer ?
#
loop_
_entity_poly.entity_id
_entity_poly.type
_entity_poly.pdbx_seq_one_letter_code
_entity_poly.pdbx_strand_id
1 'polypeptide(L)'
;MMKLHISGNSPYARRVRVAVRACGLEDQVEEVVIKGFDHLPSESPGNKIPVLVVEPGLAISECLLISRYLDDLAGGKLSPTDPRAQVKQLEIESVASVLMDSLFARSMEKNQRDEASRSVAVVKKEADRSARCYDRLNELLDGASTDINFASIAVVSCLGYADWRNPEDEWRKSSPALVAWFDKMMEIPLFAETAPVY
;
A
#
# COMPACT_ATOMS: atom_id res chain seq x y z
N MET A 1 10.94 -15.74 -15.30
CA MET A 1 10.52 -15.32 -13.95
C MET A 1 10.56 -13.81 -13.92
N MET A 2 9.46 -13.17 -13.58
CA MET A 2 9.36 -11.70 -13.40
C MET A 2 10.18 -11.26 -12.19
N LYS A 3 10.69 -10.01 -12.19
CA LYS A 3 11.46 -9.46 -11.07
C LYS A 3 10.77 -8.25 -10.49
N LEU A 4 10.37 -8.32 -9.23
CA LEU A 4 9.74 -7.24 -8.49
C LEU A 4 10.78 -6.53 -7.62
N HIS A 5 11.21 -5.33 -8.04
CA HIS A 5 12.14 -4.50 -7.28
C HIS A 5 11.40 -3.76 -6.16
N ILE A 6 11.87 -3.95 -4.92
CA ILE A 6 11.22 -3.47 -3.69
C ILE A 6 12.22 -2.95 -2.67
N SER A 7 11.72 -2.31 -1.62
CA SER A 7 12.36 -2.26 -0.30
C SER A 7 11.42 -2.87 0.74
N GLY A 8 11.98 -3.42 1.82
CA GLY A 8 11.22 -4.13 2.85
C GLY A 8 10.22 -3.28 3.62
N ASN A 9 10.39 -1.95 3.61
CA ASN A 9 9.61 -0.99 4.39
C ASN A 9 8.70 -0.07 3.54
N SER A 10 8.67 -0.24 2.20
CA SER A 10 7.81 0.56 1.33
C SER A 10 6.36 0.09 1.40
N PRO A 11 5.40 0.97 1.74
CA PRO A 11 3.98 0.61 1.76
C PRO A 11 3.44 0.34 0.36
N TYR A 12 3.98 1.01 -0.66
CA TYR A 12 3.64 0.78 -2.07
C TYR A 12 4.15 -0.58 -2.55
N ALA A 13 5.37 -0.97 -2.16
CA ALA A 13 5.89 -2.30 -2.46
C ALA A 13 5.10 -3.39 -1.73
N ARG A 14 4.68 -3.15 -0.47
CA ARG A 14 3.86 -4.08 0.29
C ARG A 14 2.55 -4.43 -0.43
N ARG A 15 1.86 -3.45 -1.03
CA ARG A 15 0.66 -3.70 -1.84
C ARG A 15 0.90 -4.77 -2.90
N VAL A 16 2.00 -4.65 -3.64
CA VAL A 16 2.32 -5.60 -4.71
C VAL A 16 2.74 -6.94 -4.15
N ARG A 17 3.53 -6.98 -3.08
CA ARG A 17 3.95 -8.22 -2.41
C ARG A 17 2.75 -9.03 -1.91
N VAL A 18 1.75 -8.35 -1.33
CA VAL A 18 0.50 -8.99 -0.91
C VAL A 18 -0.29 -9.47 -2.13
N ALA A 19 -0.36 -8.67 -3.21
CA ALA A 19 -1.05 -9.07 -4.43
C ALA A 19 -0.41 -10.32 -5.08
N VAL A 20 0.92 -10.42 -5.12
CA VAL A 20 1.64 -11.63 -5.60
C VAL A 20 1.15 -12.87 -4.86
N ARG A 21 1.10 -12.81 -3.52
CA ARG A 21 0.67 -13.94 -2.68
C ARG A 21 -0.81 -14.25 -2.82
N ALA A 22 -1.65 -13.23 -2.81
CA ALA A 22 -3.09 -13.37 -2.98
C ALA A 22 -3.47 -13.98 -4.35
N CYS A 23 -2.65 -13.72 -5.36
CA CYS A 23 -2.80 -14.30 -6.71
C CYS A 23 -2.16 -15.68 -6.85
N GLY A 24 -1.33 -16.15 -5.90
CA GLY A 24 -0.58 -17.41 -5.98
C GLY A 24 0.52 -17.38 -7.05
N LEU A 25 1.23 -16.24 -7.15
CA LEU A 25 2.26 -16.02 -8.18
C LEU A 25 3.69 -16.02 -7.62
N GLU A 26 3.90 -16.51 -6.39
CA GLU A 26 5.21 -16.52 -5.72
C GLU A 26 6.28 -17.23 -6.54
N ASP A 27 5.93 -18.33 -7.21
CA ASP A 27 6.84 -19.08 -8.06
C ASP A 27 7.16 -18.40 -9.41
N GLN A 28 6.41 -17.33 -9.76
CA GLN A 28 6.56 -16.60 -11.01
C GLN A 28 7.20 -15.22 -10.83
N VAL A 29 7.22 -14.70 -9.58
CA VAL A 29 7.69 -13.35 -9.25
C VAL A 29 8.79 -13.42 -8.19
N GLU A 30 10.01 -13.09 -8.57
CA GLU A 30 11.16 -12.94 -7.67
C GLU A 30 11.14 -11.56 -7.01
N GLU A 31 11.10 -11.48 -5.67
CA GLU A 31 11.28 -10.23 -4.93
C GLU A 31 12.77 -9.85 -4.89
N VAL A 32 13.13 -8.72 -5.50
CA VAL A 32 14.50 -8.17 -5.52
C VAL A 32 14.58 -6.96 -4.62
N VAL A 33 15.19 -7.10 -3.45
CA VAL A 33 15.39 -5.98 -2.53
C VAL A 33 16.50 -5.08 -3.06
N ILE A 34 16.17 -3.81 -3.35
CA ILE A 34 17.13 -2.83 -3.83
C ILE A 34 18.08 -2.38 -2.70
N LYS A 35 19.35 -2.18 -3.04
CA LYS A 35 20.36 -1.61 -2.14
C LYS A 35 20.46 -0.08 -2.24
N GLY A 36 19.84 0.50 -3.25
CA GLY A 36 19.78 1.92 -3.55
C GLY A 36 19.06 2.14 -4.87
N PHE A 37 18.64 3.37 -5.15
CA PHE A 37 17.84 3.66 -6.34
C PHE A 37 18.66 3.56 -7.64
N ASP A 38 19.99 3.66 -7.57
CA ASP A 38 20.90 3.46 -8.71
C ASP A 38 20.88 2.02 -9.26
N HIS A 39 20.31 1.09 -8.51
CA HIS A 39 20.14 -0.31 -8.92
C HIS A 39 18.76 -0.61 -9.53
N LEU A 40 17.93 0.41 -9.73
CA LEU A 40 16.68 0.20 -10.44
C LEU A 40 16.92 -0.02 -11.93
N PRO A 41 16.07 -0.84 -12.57
CA PRO A 41 16.20 -1.11 -14.00
C PRO A 41 16.03 0.17 -14.81
N SER A 42 16.79 0.29 -15.90
CA SER A 42 16.76 1.45 -16.80
C SER A 42 15.37 1.72 -17.40
N GLU A 43 14.52 0.70 -17.43
CA GLU A 43 13.14 0.77 -17.89
C GLU A 43 12.21 1.49 -16.90
N SER A 44 12.70 1.85 -15.71
CA SER A 44 11.94 2.59 -14.70
C SER A 44 12.43 4.05 -14.59
N PRO A 45 12.03 4.94 -15.50
CA PRO A 45 12.50 6.32 -15.52
C PRO A 45 12.04 7.14 -14.31
N GLY A 46 11.01 6.70 -13.61
CA GLY A 46 10.49 7.34 -12.40
C GLY A 46 11.38 7.21 -11.17
N ASN A 47 12.41 6.36 -11.21
CA ASN A 47 13.32 6.07 -10.10
C ASN A 47 12.60 5.83 -8.76
N LYS A 48 11.52 5.05 -8.79
CA LYS A 48 10.67 4.70 -7.65
C LYS A 48 10.43 3.20 -7.60
N ILE A 49 10.10 2.70 -6.43
CA ILE A 49 9.65 1.33 -6.19
C ILE A 49 8.17 1.32 -5.75
N PRO A 50 7.43 0.24 -6.03
CA PRO A 50 7.84 -1.00 -6.71
C PRO A 50 7.98 -0.83 -8.24
N VAL A 51 8.80 -1.70 -8.84
CA VAL A 51 8.92 -1.88 -10.29
C VAL A 51 8.88 -3.37 -10.58
N LEU A 52 8.02 -3.78 -11.49
CA LEU A 52 7.95 -5.14 -11.98
C LEU A 52 8.58 -5.22 -13.38
N VAL A 53 9.71 -5.88 -13.49
CA VAL A 53 10.30 -6.26 -14.78
C VAL A 53 9.65 -7.56 -15.22
N VAL A 54 8.83 -7.49 -16.25
CA VAL A 54 8.12 -8.66 -16.80
C VAL A 54 9.08 -9.51 -17.63
N GLU A 55 9.85 -8.85 -18.49
CA GLU A 55 10.93 -9.41 -19.30
C GLU A 55 11.96 -8.31 -19.61
N PRO A 56 13.16 -8.65 -20.11
CA PRO A 56 14.16 -7.65 -20.47
C PRO A 56 13.59 -6.59 -21.43
N GLY A 57 13.71 -5.34 -21.06
CA GLY A 57 13.18 -4.19 -21.85
C GLY A 57 11.70 -3.87 -21.61
N LEU A 58 10.98 -4.63 -20.75
CA LEU A 58 9.58 -4.40 -20.45
C LEU A 58 9.34 -4.39 -18.93
N ALA A 59 9.03 -3.22 -18.38
CA ALA A 59 8.75 -3.04 -16.98
C ALA A 59 7.46 -2.22 -16.74
N ILE A 60 6.80 -2.52 -15.62
CA ILE A 60 5.62 -1.81 -15.13
C ILE A 60 5.99 -1.09 -13.84
N SER A 61 5.73 0.19 -13.77
CA SER A 61 5.80 0.99 -12.54
C SER A 61 4.39 1.30 -12.03
N GLU A 62 4.28 1.87 -10.82
CA GLU A 62 3.05 2.14 -10.07
C GLU A 62 2.37 0.89 -9.49
N CYS A 63 2.30 0.85 -8.17
CA CYS A 63 1.80 -0.31 -7.43
C CYS A 63 0.39 -0.75 -7.84
N LEU A 64 -0.48 0.21 -8.20
CA LEU A 64 -1.84 -0.09 -8.65
C LEU A 64 -1.84 -0.84 -9.98
N LEU A 65 -1.03 -0.37 -10.95
CA LEU A 65 -0.93 -0.99 -12.27
C LEU A 65 -0.30 -2.36 -12.20
N ILE A 66 0.76 -2.51 -11.39
CA ILE A 66 1.42 -3.80 -11.17
C ILE A 66 0.42 -4.79 -10.55
N SER A 67 -0.31 -4.38 -9.50
CA SER A 67 -1.28 -5.26 -8.82
C SER A 67 -2.42 -5.68 -9.76
N ARG A 68 -2.93 -4.78 -10.60
CA ARG A 68 -3.95 -5.10 -11.61
C ARG A 68 -3.42 -6.10 -12.63
N TYR A 69 -2.22 -5.88 -13.16
CA TYR A 69 -1.59 -6.81 -14.09
C TYR A 69 -1.44 -8.22 -13.50
N LEU A 70 -0.99 -8.32 -12.24
CA LEU A 70 -0.84 -9.60 -11.55
C LEU A 70 -2.19 -10.29 -11.32
N ASP A 71 -3.23 -9.54 -10.99
CA ASP A 71 -4.58 -10.06 -10.82
C ASP A 71 -5.17 -10.55 -12.16
N ASP A 72 -5.00 -9.80 -13.23
CA ASP A 72 -5.41 -10.20 -14.59
C ASP A 72 -4.70 -11.50 -15.01
N LEU A 73 -3.40 -11.61 -14.74
CA LEU A 73 -2.61 -12.83 -15.00
C LEU A 73 -3.13 -14.04 -14.21
N ALA A 74 -3.65 -13.81 -13.00
CA ALA A 74 -4.21 -14.84 -12.12
C ALA A 74 -5.70 -15.12 -12.36
N GLY A 75 -6.33 -14.47 -13.33
CA GLY A 75 -7.74 -14.67 -13.70
C GLY A 75 -8.75 -13.79 -12.95
N GLY A 76 -8.32 -12.65 -12.38
CA GLY A 76 -9.21 -11.64 -11.81
C GLY A 76 -9.84 -12.03 -10.47
N LYS A 77 -9.05 -12.34 -9.47
CA LYS A 77 -9.51 -12.80 -8.14
C LYS A 77 -9.75 -11.67 -7.13
N LEU A 78 -9.10 -10.52 -7.33
CA LEU A 78 -9.07 -9.43 -6.35
C LEU A 78 -10.12 -8.34 -6.59
N SER A 79 -10.88 -8.43 -7.68
CA SER A 79 -11.99 -7.53 -7.97
C SER A 79 -13.31 -8.29 -7.99
N PRO A 80 -14.39 -7.74 -7.39
CA PRO A 80 -15.72 -8.30 -7.55
C PRO A 80 -16.19 -8.22 -9.00
N THR A 81 -17.00 -9.17 -9.42
CA THR A 81 -17.66 -9.15 -10.75
C THR A 81 -18.94 -8.33 -10.77
N ASP A 82 -19.58 -8.15 -9.62
CA ASP A 82 -20.76 -7.28 -9.49
C ASP A 82 -20.34 -5.79 -9.55
N PRO A 83 -20.89 -4.98 -10.48
CA PRO A 83 -20.51 -3.58 -10.65
C PRO A 83 -20.71 -2.72 -9.40
N ARG A 84 -21.74 -2.98 -8.60
CA ARG A 84 -21.98 -2.20 -7.37
C ARG A 84 -20.99 -2.53 -6.27
N ALA A 85 -20.65 -3.81 -6.12
CA ALA A 85 -19.59 -4.24 -5.20
C ALA A 85 -18.22 -3.69 -5.64
N GLN A 86 -17.97 -3.64 -6.95
CA GLN A 86 -16.73 -3.04 -7.50
C GLN A 86 -16.60 -1.56 -7.14
N VAL A 87 -17.67 -0.77 -7.27
CA VAL A 87 -17.65 0.65 -6.89
C VAL A 87 -17.37 0.83 -5.40
N LYS A 88 -17.97 0.00 -4.54
CA LYS A 88 -17.69 0.04 -3.09
C LYS A 88 -16.23 -0.30 -2.78
N GLN A 89 -15.67 -1.30 -3.45
CA GLN A 89 -14.25 -1.63 -3.31
C GLN A 89 -13.36 -0.47 -3.75
N LEU A 90 -13.66 0.14 -4.90
CA LEU A 90 -12.90 1.29 -5.42
C LEU A 90 -12.99 2.50 -4.48
N GLU A 91 -14.12 2.73 -3.82
CA GLU A 91 -14.26 3.78 -2.82
C GLU A 91 -13.26 3.58 -1.67
N ILE A 92 -13.21 2.40 -1.06
CA ILE A 92 -12.28 2.08 0.03
C ILE A 92 -10.83 2.17 -0.45
N GLU A 93 -10.52 1.58 -1.59
CA GLU A 93 -9.18 1.60 -2.19
C GLU A 93 -8.70 3.04 -2.47
N SER A 94 -9.59 3.91 -2.95
CA SER A 94 -9.27 5.31 -3.24
C SER A 94 -8.95 6.10 -1.97
N VAL A 95 -9.74 5.95 -0.91
CA VAL A 95 -9.48 6.59 0.38
C VAL A 95 -8.15 6.11 0.98
N ALA A 96 -7.89 4.80 0.95
CA ALA A 96 -6.61 4.24 1.42
C ALA A 96 -5.41 4.73 0.60
N SER A 97 -5.57 4.94 -0.71
CA SER A 97 -4.50 5.48 -1.57
C SER A 97 -4.20 6.93 -1.24
N VAL A 98 -5.23 7.76 -1.06
CA VAL A 98 -5.07 9.16 -0.63
C VAL A 98 -4.42 9.25 0.74
N LEU A 99 -4.80 8.37 1.68
CA LEU A 99 -4.17 8.29 3.00
C LEU A 99 -2.69 7.91 2.87
N MET A 100 -2.35 6.91 2.07
CA MET A 100 -0.97 6.47 1.87
C MET A 100 -0.09 7.61 1.33
N ASP A 101 -0.57 8.37 0.35
CA ASP A 101 0.16 9.51 -0.21
C ASP A 101 0.38 10.61 0.84
N SER A 102 -0.62 10.88 1.68
CA SER A 102 -0.51 11.85 2.77
C SER A 102 0.51 11.43 3.82
N LEU A 103 0.48 10.16 4.24
CA LEU A 103 1.45 9.59 5.18
C LEU A 103 2.87 9.61 4.61
N PHE A 104 3.01 9.26 3.34
CA PHE A 104 4.30 9.27 2.65
C PHE A 104 4.86 10.68 2.52
N ALA A 105 4.05 11.65 2.12
CA ALA A 105 4.48 13.05 2.01
C ALA A 105 4.99 13.60 3.35
N ARG A 106 4.29 13.33 4.46
CA ARG A 106 4.72 13.70 5.82
C ARG A 106 6.03 13.00 6.22
N SER A 107 6.14 11.71 5.88
CA SER A 107 7.36 10.95 6.16
C SER A 107 8.55 11.50 5.39
N MET A 108 8.36 11.97 4.15
CA MET A 108 9.44 12.60 3.37
C MET A 108 9.88 13.93 3.98
N GLU A 109 8.94 14.78 4.41
CA GLU A 109 9.27 16.02 5.14
C GLU A 109 10.11 15.74 6.41
N LYS A 110 9.75 14.68 7.16
CA LYS A 110 10.46 14.31 8.40
C LYS A 110 11.84 13.70 8.15
N ASN A 111 12.01 12.88 7.10
CA ASN A 111 13.20 12.06 6.92
C ASN A 111 14.21 12.67 5.96
N GLN A 112 13.79 13.55 5.04
CA GLN A 112 14.67 14.15 4.03
C GLN A 112 15.01 15.61 4.32
N ARG A 113 14.40 16.20 5.35
CA ARG A 113 14.66 17.59 5.75
C ARG A 113 15.04 17.66 7.23
N ASP A 114 15.98 18.54 7.54
CA ASP A 114 16.19 18.95 8.90
C ASP A 114 14.96 19.72 9.44
N GLU A 115 14.79 19.76 10.74
CA GLU A 115 13.60 20.30 11.37
C GLU A 115 13.30 21.76 10.96
N ALA A 116 14.34 22.58 10.80
CA ALA A 116 14.22 23.99 10.42
C ALA A 116 13.73 24.19 8.97
N SER A 117 14.02 23.21 8.09
CA SER A 117 13.65 23.24 6.66
C SER A 117 12.32 22.57 6.35
N ARG A 118 11.66 21.94 7.34
CA ARG A 118 10.38 21.28 7.16
C ARG A 118 9.26 22.28 6.90
N SER A 119 8.42 22.00 5.92
CA SER A 119 7.23 22.79 5.66
C SER A 119 6.12 22.46 6.65
N VAL A 120 5.96 23.28 7.68
CA VAL A 120 4.85 23.16 8.66
C VAL A 120 3.49 23.12 7.96
N ALA A 121 3.32 23.94 6.91
CA ALA A 121 2.07 23.99 6.15
C ALA A 121 1.77 22.67 5.41
N VAL A 122 2.77 22.03 4.82
CA VAL A 122 2.62 20.72 4.16
C VAL A 122 2.30 19.66 5.21
N VAL A 123 3.06 19.59 6.30
CA VAL A 123 2.85 18.59 7.36
C VAL A 123 1.43 18.71 7.92
N LYS A 124 0.98 19.94 8.25
CA LYS A 124 -0.37 20.16 8.76
C LYS A 124 -1.44 19.77 7.75
N LYS A 125 -1.33 20.21 6.51
CA LYS A 125 -2.30 19.90 5.44
C LYS A 125 -2.47 18.39 5.25
N GLU A 126 -1.35 17.67 5.22
CA GLU A 126 -1.39 16.22 5.03
C GLU A 126 -1.85 15.47 6.29
N ALA A 127 -1.57 15.99 7.50
CA ALA A 127 -2.14 15.46 8.74
C ALA A 127 -3.67 15.61 8.78
N ASP A 128 -4.19 16.79 8.44
CA ASP A 128 -5.63 17.05 8.37
C ASP A 128 -6.31 16.16 7.30
N ARG A 129 -5.60 15.84 6.19
CA ARG A 129 -6.10 14.91 5.18
C ARG A 129 -6.11 13.48 5.71
N SER A 130 -5.04 13.05 6.39
CA SER A 130 -4.96 11.72 7.01
C SER A 130 -6.10 11.50 8.00
N ALA A 131 -6.39 12.47 8.86
CA ALA A 131 -7.50 12.40 9.83
C ALA A 131 -8.84 12.12 9.15
N ARG A 132 -9.17 12.90 8.09
CA ARG A 132 -10.42 12.66 7.33
C ARG A 132 -10.47 11.29 6.63
N CYS A 133 -9.32 10.78 6.20
CA CYS A 133 -9.26 9.45 5.59
C CYS A 133 -9.45 8.34 6.63
N TYR A 134 -8.88 8.48 7.83
CA TYR A 134 -9.12 7.53 8.93
C TYR A 134 -10.60 7.50 9.31
N ASP A 135 -11.23 8.68 9.49
CA ASP A 135 -12.66 8.78 9.81
C ASP A 135 -13.50 8.06 8.73
N ARG A 136 -13.21 8.32 7.45
CA ARG A 136 -13.94 7.69 6.35
C ARG A 136 -13.72 6.17 6.28
N LEU A 137 -12.50 5.70 6.46
CA LEU A 137 -12.22 4.26 6.50
C LEU A 137 -12.88 3.58 7.71
N ASN A 138 -12.95 4.26 8.85
CA ASN A 138 -13.64 3.77 10.05
C ASN A 138 -15.13 3.55 9.79
N GLU A 139 -15.79 4.46 9.03
CA GLU A 139 -17.20 4.30 8.61
C GLU A 139 -17.36 3.15 7.59
N LEU A 140 -16.50 3.11 6.58
CA LEU A 140 -16.62 2.16 5.46
C LEU A 140 -16.33 0.72 5.85
N LEU A 141 -15.52 0.52 6.91
CA LEU A 141 -15.08 -0.80 7.34
C LEU A 141 -15.78 -1.29 8.62
N ASP A 142 -16.75 -0.53 9.14
CA ASP A 142 -17.57 -1.00 10.24
C ASP A 142 -18.41 -2.20 9.81
N GLY A 143 -18.15 -3.36 10.44
CA GLY A 143 -18.79 -4.62 10.09
C GLY A 143 -18.45 -5.18 8.70
N ALA A 144 -17.45 -4.63 8.01
CA ALA A 144 -17.03 -5.10 6.69
C ALA A 144 -16.40 -6.50 6.75
N SER A 145 -16.47 -7.24 5.63
CA SER A 145 -15.81 -8.53 5.49
C SER A 145 -14.28 -8.39 5.54
N THR A 146 -13.63 -9.53 5.83
CA THR A 146 -12.16 -9.66 5.79
C THR A 146 -11.67 -10.32 4.51
N ASP A 147 -12.44 -10.23 3.44
CA ASP A 147 -12.07 -10.77 2.14
C ASP A 147 -10.82 -10.07 1.59
N ILE A 148 -9.94 -10.88 0.99
CA ILE A 148 -8.73 -10.36 0.35
C ILE A 148 -9.11 -9.81 -1.03
N ASN A 149 -8.93 -8.51 -1.20
CA ASN A 149 -9.20 -7.79 -2.43
C ASN A 149 -8.33 -6.52 -2.50
N PHE A 150 -8.38 -5.76 -3.59
CA PHE A 150 -7.54 -4.57 -3.73
C PHE A 150 -7.75 -3.53 -2.63
N ALA A 151 -8.97 -3.37 -2.13
CA ALA A 151 -9.25 -2.44 -1.05
C ALA A 151 -8.59 -2.88 0.27
N SER A 152 -8.77 -4.15 0.65
CA SER A 152 -8.18 -4.68 1.89
C SER A 152 -6.64 -4.64 1.85
N ILE A 153 -6.04 -4.98 0.70
CA ILE A 153 -4.60 -4.87 0.46
C ILE A 153 -4.12 -3.42 0.64
N ALA A 154 -4.87 -2.46 0.10
CA ALA A 154 -4.54 -1.05 0.20
C ALA A 154 -4.58 -0.55 1.65
N VAL A 155 -5.68 -0.84 2.36
CA VAL A 155 -5.88 -0.39 3.75
C VAL A 155 -4.83 -0.99 4.68
N VAL A 156 -4.59 -2.30 4.60
CA VAL A 156 -3.58 -2.96 5.48
C VAL A 156 -2.17 -2.42 5.21
N SER A 157 -1.82 -2.19 3.94
CA SER A 157 -0.51 -1.64 3.61
C SER A 157 -0.34 -0.21 4.14
N CYS A 158 -1.40 0.59 4.07
CA CYS A 158 -1.44 1.96 4.53
C CYS A 158 -1.36 2.07 6.06
N LEU A 159 -2.18 1.31 6.78
CA LEU A 159 -2.25 1.38 8.24
C LEU A 159 -0.97 0.86 8.91
N GLY A 160 -0.36 -0.20 8.39
CA GLY A 160 0.94 -0.65 8.88
C GLY A 160 2.04 0.41 8.70
N TYR A 161 1.99 1.20 7.63
CA TYR A 161 2.90 2.32 7.43
C TYR A 161 2.59 3.49 8.37
N ALA A 162 1.31 3.75 8.65
CA ALA A 162 0.87 4.77 9.61
C ALA A 162 1.41 4.49 11.00
N ASP A 163 1.25 3.26 11.49
CA ASP A 163 1.75 2.85 12.82
C ASP A 163 3.26 3.10 12.95
N TRP A 164 4.01 2.89 11.89
CA TRP A 164 5.45 3.06 11.93
C TRP A 164 5.90 4.53 11.78
N ARG A 165 5.38 5.23 10.77
CA ARG A 165 5.94 6.52 10.35
C ARG A 165 5.23 7.73 10.91
N ASN A 166 3.97 7.56 11.29
CA ASN A 166 3.12 8.63 11.78
C ASN A 166 2.35 8.21 13.05
N PRO A 167 3.04 7.68 14.08
CA PRO A 167 2.39 7.20 15.31
C PRO A 167 1.65 8.33 16.05
N GLU A 168 2.05 9.58 15.82
CA GLU A 168 1.39 10.77 16.37
C GLU A 168 -0.04 10.97 15.87
N ASP A 169 -0.47 10.31 14.82
CA ASP A 169 -1.86 10.37 14.32
C ASP A 169 -2.83 9.69 15.30
N GLU A 170 -2.32 8.76 16.14
CA GLU A 170 -3.11 8.05 17.14
C GLU A 170 -4.43 7.47 16.58
N TRP A 171 -4.44 7.10 15.29
CA TRP A 171 -5.64 6.64 14.57
C TRP A 171 -6.34 5.46 15.29
N ARG A 172 -5.57 4.64 16.02
CA ARG A 172 -6.14 3.53 16.79
C ARG A 172 -7.02 3.98 17.95
N LYS A 173 -6.84 5.21 18.45
CA LYS A 173 -7.69 5.78 19.51
C LYS A 173 -8.98 6.36 18.94
N SER A 174 -8.92 6.96 17.74
CA SER A 174 -10.04 7.67 17.12
C SER A 174 -10.93 6.79 16.23
N SER A 175 -10.44 5.62 15.77
CA SER A 175 -11.09 4.82 14.73
C SER A 175 -11.30 3.35 15.16
N PRO A 176 -12.17 3.07 16.14
CA PRO A 176 -12.30 1.75 16.75
C PRO A 176 -12.80 0.64 15.80
N ALA A 177 -13.68 0.95 14.85
CA ALA A 177 -14.15 -0.03 13.86
C ALA A 177 -13.02 -0.40 12.89
N LEU A 178 -12.23 0.60 12.47
CA LEU A 178 -11.05 0.38 11.63
C LEU A 178 -9.99 -0.47 12.33
N VAL A 179 -9.77 -0.25 13.64
CA VAL A 179 -8.87 -1.07 14.45
C VAL A 179 -9.33 -2.52 14.48
N ALA A 180 -10.60 -2.75 14.85
CA ALA A 180 -11.16 -4.09 14.95
C ALA A 180 -11.08 -4.86 13.61
N TRP A 181 -11.27 -4.17 12.50
CA TRP A 181 -11.13 -4.73 11.16
C TRP A 181 -9.65 -5.02 10.83
N PHE A 182 -8.75 -4.06 11.06
CA PHE A 182 -7.32 -4.20 10.77
C PHE A 182 -6.67 -5.35 11.56
N ASP A 183 -7.01 -5.49 12.85
CA ASP A 183 -6.45 -6.54 13.69
C ASP A 183 -6.85 -7.93 13.19
N LYS A 184 -8.10 -8.11 12.75
CA LYS A 184 -8.54 -9.36 12.10
C LYS A 184 -7.80 -9.62 10.78
N MET A 185 -7.55 -8.59 9.97
CA MET A 185 -6.79 -8.74 8.73
C MET A 185 -5.35 -9.17 9.01
N MET A 186 -4.73 -8.68 10.07
CA MET A 186 -3.36 -9.05 10.43
C MET A 186 -3.21 -10.49 10.97
N GLU A 187 -4.31 -11.17 11.31
CA GLU A 187 -4.33 -12.61 11.61
C GLU A 187 -4.17 -13.47 10.33
N ILE A 188 -4.40 -12.90 9.16
CA ILE A 188 -4.26 -13.60 7.88
C ILE A 188 -2.77 -13.67 7.51
N PRO A 189 -2.19 -14.89 7.30
CA PRO A 189 -0.75 -15.07 7.14
C PRO A 189 -0.08 -14.16 6.10
N LEU A 190 -0.70 -14.00 4.93
CA LEU A 190 -0.11 -13.17 3.86
C LEU A 190 0.09 -11.70 4.25
N PHE A 191 -0.71 -11.16 5.18
CA PHE A 191 -0.52 -9.80 5.70
C PHE A 191 0.53 -9.75 6.81
N ALA A 192 0.59 -10.77 7.65
CA ALA A 192 1.60 -10.87 8.70
C ALA A 192 3.01 -11.05 8.09
N GLU A 193 3.16 -11.94 7.12
CA GLU A 193 4.44 -12.25 6.44
C GLU A 193 4.99 -11.07 5.61
N THR A 194 4.12 -10.19 5.15
CA THR A 194 4.51 -9.00 4.39
C THR A 194 4.63 -7.76 5.25
N ALA A 195 4.51 -7.89 6.58
CA ALA A 195 4.65 -6.75 7.49
C ALA A 195 6.00 -6.04 7.26
N PRO A 196 6.04 -4.70 7.38
CA PRO A 196 7.29 -3.96 7.17
C PRO A 196 8.35 -4.40 8.18
N VAL A 197 9.58 -4.55 7.69
CA VAL A 197 10.76 -4.77 8.53
C VAL A 197 11.47 -3.42 8.66
N TYR A 198 11.66 -2.97 9.89
CA TYR A 198 12.22 -1.64 10.22
C TYR A 198 13.64 -1.73 10.71
#